data_530072b21a5db9e625654829ab8954d4
#
_entry.id   530072b21a5db9e625654829ab8954d4
#
_cell.length_a   1.000
_cell.length_b   1.000
_cell.length_c   1.000
_cell.angle_alpha   90.00
_cell.angle_beta   90.00
_cell.angle_gamma   90.00
#
_symmetry.space_group_name_H-M   'P 1'
#
loop_
_entity.id
_entity.type
_entity.pdbx_description
1 polymer ?
#
loop_
_entity_poly.entity_id
_entity_poly.type
_entity_poly.pdbx_seq_one_letter_code
_entity_poly.pdbx_strand_id
1 'polypeptide(L)'
;MKTQHMMILAVLLIAVMICGYVIGACMPPPAYANTLPAAGTNNLQNAGINTPENHSIKVIGMIGGVSWLSSAEYYRIMNEELNTKLGDPHSAKILMYSIDFADVSDEVKRASPQDMQYVSGEMVAAARRLKAGGADFIIVGSNTMNAFDADIERETGIPVLNIADATGEKVNESGVKKVILLGSKIVMEQSYYRDILEKKYNLTVILPNESERNYTNSVIFDELVVGDFRNESRDGLVKIINRLEKDEGARGVILGCTELPLLIKQKDVNVPVFDTTTIHAQAAVEYALGERQIEK
;
A
#
# COMPACT_ATOMS: atom_id res chain seq x y z
N MET A 1 -27.53 -61.04 -20.85
CA MET A 1 -28.29 -60.71 -19.61
C MET A 1 -27.43 -60.20 -18.47
N LYS A 2 -26.20 -60.71 -18.20
CA LYS A 2 -25.37 -60.25 -17.08
C LYS A 2 -24.81 -58.84 -17.21
N THR A 3 -24.51 -58.36 -18.40
CA THR A 3 -23.96 -57.01 -18.66
C THR A 3 -24.99 -55.89 -18.50
N GLN A 4 -26.27 -56.12 -18.79
CA GLN A 4 -27.34 -55.13 -18.62
C GLN A 4 -27.66 -54.84 -17.13
N HIS A 5 -27.59 -55.86 -16.27
CA HIS A 5 -27.84 -55.69 -14.84
C HIS A 5 -26.70 -54.95 -14.12
N MET A 6 -25.46 -55.10 -14.60
CA MET A 6 -24.30 -54.34 -14.08
C MET A 6 -24.37 -52.84 -14.43
N MET A 7 -24.85 -52.47 -15.59
CA MET A 7 -25.01 -51.05 -15.97
C MET A 7 -26.12 -50.35 -15.18
N ILE A 8 -27.24 -51.06 -14.90
CA ILE A 8 -28.35 -50.49 -14.11
C ILE A 8 -27.95 -50.30 -12.66
N LEU A 9 -27.12 -51.20 -12.10
CA LEU A 9 -26.61 -51.04 -10.73
C LEU A 9 -25.63 -49.89 -10.57
N ALA A 10 -24.77 -49.66 -11.57
CA ALA A 10 -23.84 -48.52 -11.62
C ALA A 10 -24.56 -47.17 -11.74
N VAL A 11 -25.60 -47.05 -12.51
CA VAL A 11 -26.42 -45.84 -12.66
C VAL A 11 -27.20 -45.53 -11.36
N LEU A 12 -27.73 -46.54 -10.65
CA LEU A 12 -28.39 -46.36 -9.36
C LEU A 12 -27.44 -45.93 -8.28
N LEU A 13 -26.20 -46.44 -8.23
CA LEU A 13 -25.19 -46.01 -7.24
C LEU A 13 -24.73 -44.57 -7.47
N ILE A 14 -24.62 -44.12 -8.72
CA ILE A 14 -24.27 -42.72 -9.08
C ILE A 14 -25.44 -41.77 -8.68
N ALA A 15 -26.67 -42.18 -8.93
CA ALA A 15 -27.86 -41.40 -8.53
C ALA A 15 -27.96 -41.21 -7.02
N VAL A 16 -27.66 -42.23 -6.21
CA VAL A 16 -27.68 -42.19 -4.75
C VAL A 16 -26.53 -41.26 -4.21
N MET A 17 -25.34 -41.28 -4.86
CA MET A 17 -24.26 -40.36 -4.47
C MET A 17 -24.59 -38.89 -4.81
N ILE A 18 -25.21 -38.61 -5.94
CA ILE A 18 -25.63 -37.25 -6.31
C ILE A 18 -26.75 -36.75 -5.41
N CYS A 19 -27.75 -37.58 -5.06
CA CYS A 19 -28.79 -37.21 -4.11
C CYS A 19 -28.23 -36.98 -2.68
N GLY A 20 -27.26 -37.76 -2.22
CA GLY A 20 -26.58 -37.54 -0.92
C GLY A 20 -25.80 -36.23 -0.88
N TYR A 21 -25.21 -35.80 -1.98
CA TYR A 21 -24.45 -34.53 -2.07
C TYR A 21 -25.37 -33.29 -2.10
N VAL A 22 -26.57 -33.41 -2.69
CA VAL A 22 -27.53 -32.29 -2.77
C VAL A 22 -28.29 -32.10 -1.45
N ILE A 23 -28.50 -33.16 -0.67
CA ILE A 23 -29.19 -33.06 0.65
C ILE A 23 -28.23 -32.50 1.73
N GLY A 24 -26.92 -32.72 1.60
CA GLY A 24 -25.92 -32.13 2.53
C GLY A 24 -25.71 -30.61 2.38
N ALA A 25 -26.15 -30.01 1.26
CA ALA A 25 -25.94 -28.59 0.96
C ALA A 25 -27.09 -27.66 1.42
N CYS A 26 -28.19 -28.22 2.00
CA CYS A 26 -29.36 -27.45 2.40
C CYS A 26 -29.63 -27.44 3.90
N MET A 27 -28.61 -27.65 4.73
CA MET A 27 -28.78 -27.34 6.16
C MET A 27 -28.46 -25.85 6.39
N PRO A 28 -29.40 -25.06 6.94
CA PRO A 28 -29.08 -23.72 7.40
C PRO A 28 -28.03 -23.81 8.51
N PRO A 29 -27.11 -22.84 8.61
CA PRO A 29 -26.15 -22.83 9.70
C PRO A 29 -26.85 -22.83 11.05
N PRO A 30 -26.28 -23.48 12.08
CA PRO A 30 -26.89 -23.51 13.40
C PRO A 30 -27.13 -22.08 13.87
N ALA A 31 -28.38 -21.79 14.24
CA ALA A 31 -28.74 -20.53 14.87
C ALA A 31 -27.99 -20.45 16.20
N TYR A 32 -26.99 -19.62 16.29
CA TYR A 32 -26.44 -19.21 17.57
C TYR A 32 -27.51 -18.40 18.28
N ALA A 33 -28.25 -19.08 19.17
CA ALA A 33 -29.13 -18.41 20.10
C ALA A 33 -28.26 -17.54 21.02
N ASN A 34 -28.27 -16.24 20.80
CA ASN A 34 -27.72 -15.25 21.73
C ASN A 34 -28.57 -15.23 22.98
N THR A 35 -28.31 -16.12 23.92
CA THR A 35 -28.72 -15.95 25.32
C THR A 35 -27.59 -15.24 26.05
N LEU A 36 -27.53 -13.90 25.91
CA LEU A 36 -26.79 -13.09 26.86
C LEU A 36 -27.54 -13.14 28.20
N PRO A 37 -26.90 -13.53 29.30
CA PRO A 37 -27.49 -13.35 30.63
C PRO A 37 -27.65 -11.85 30.88
N ALA A 38 -28.78 -11.42 31.39
CA ALA A 38 -29.05 -10.08 31.83
C ALA A 38 -27.95 -9.65 32.81
N ALA A 39 -27.09 -8.69 32.38
CA ALA A 39 -26.09 -8.13 33.24
C ALA A 39 -26.75 -7.36 34.36
N GLY A 40 -26.56 -7.83 35.57
CA GLY A 40 -26.90 -7.10 36.78
C GLY A 40 -26.14 -5.77 36.79
N THR A 41 -26.86 -4.68 37.04
CA THR A 41 -26.33 -3.35 37.33
C THR A 41 -25.50 -3.40 38.61
N ASN A 42 -24.20 -3.61 38.50
CA ASN A 42 -23.25 -3.36 39.60
C ASN A 42 -22.40 -2.16 39.28
N ASN A 43 -22.51 -1.15 40.15
CA ASN A 43 -21.71 0.04 40.29
C ASN A 43 -20.20 -0.25 40.11
N LEU A 44 -19.64 0.19 38.99
CA LEU A 44 -18.20 0.44 38.83
C LEU A 44 -17.98 1.95 38.65
N GLN A 45 -18.31 2.72 39.68
CA GLN A 45 -17.73 4.07 39.87
C GLN A 45 -16.46 3.90 40.68
N ASN A 46 -15.36 4.45 40.15
CA ASN A 46 -14.01 4.60 40.73
C ASN A 46 -12.99 3.50 40.38
N ALA A 47 -12.66 3.39 39.12
CA ALA A 47 -11.28 3.23 38.70
C ALA A 47 -11.04 4.29 37.60
N GLY A 48 -10.15 5.23 37.83
CA GLY A 48 -9.79 6.26 36.86
C GLY A 48 -9.05 5.66 35.67
N ILE A 49 -9.79 4.91 34.86
CA ILE A 49 -9.37 4.52 33.51
C ILE A 49 -9.83 5.68 32.66
N ASN A 50 -8.86 6.52 32.24
CA ASN A 50 -9.07 7.39 31.09
C ASN A 50 -9.45 6.48 29.93
N THR A 51 -10.76 6.32 29.70
CA THR A 51 -11.26 5.80 28.44
C THR A 51 -10.76 6.80 27.39
N PRO A 52 -9.98 6.38 26.38
CA PRO A 52 -9.66 7.29 25.30
C PRO A 52 -10.99 7.76 24.72
N GLU A 53 -11.14 9.07 24.52
CA GLU A 53 -12.28 9.65 23.82
C GLU A 53 -12.55 8.77 22.59
N ASN A 54 -13.81 8.43 22.39
CA ASN A 54 -14.26 7.51 21.36
C ASN A 54 -14.03 8.13 19.97
N HIS A 55 -12.76 8.32 19.60
CA HIS A 55 -12.37 8.72 18.25
C HIS A 55 -12.63 7.52 17.35
N SER A 56 -13.70 7.59 16.57
CA SER A 56 -13.96 6.55 15.59
C SER A 56 -12.76 6.52 14.62
N ILE A 57 -12.04 5.39 14.58
CA ILE A 57 -10.94 5.17 13.65
C ILE A 57 -11.46 5.40 12.24
N LYS A 58 -10.83 6.34 11.50
CA LYS A 58 -11.19 6.66 10.11
C LYS A 58 -10.96 5.45 9.20
N VAL A 59 -11.77 5.36 8.16
CA VAL A 59 -11.65 4.33 7.12
C VAL A 59 -10.63 4.76 6.08
N ILE A 60 -9.56 4.00 5.95
CA ILE A 60 -8.51 4.21 4.96
C ILE A 60 -9.00 3.71 3.60
N GLY A 61 -9.11 4.57 2.60
CA GLY A 61 -9.32 4.19 1.21
C GLY A 61 -7.98 3.98 0.52
N MET A 62 -7.66 2.77 0.07
CA MET A 62 -6.41 2.46 -0.60
C MET A 62 -6.64 2.17 -2.09
N ILE A 63 -6.02 2.97 -2.97
CA ILE A 63 -5.85 2.62 -4.37
C ILE A 63 -4.59 1.75 -4.45
N GLY A 64 -4.80 0.44 -4.67
CA GLY A 64 -3.77 -0.57 -4.76
C GLY A 64 -3.67 -1.19 -6.16
N GLY A 65 -2.88 -2.27 -6.29
CA GLY A 65 -2.71 -3.01 -7.54
C GLY A 65 -1.48 -2.61 -8.35
N VAL A 66 -0.79 -1.55 -7.99
CA VAL A 66 0.42 -1.02 -8.66
C VAL A 66 1.67 -1.20 -7.76
N SER A 67 2.29 -2.36 -7.53
CA SER A 67 1.80 -3.70 -7.85
C SER A 67 0.92 -4.28 -6.73
N TRP A 68 0.42 -5.52 -6.95
CA TRP A 68 -0.32 -6.25 -5.91
C TRP A 68 0.58 -6.62 -4.71
N LEU A 69 1.87 -6.88 -4.95
CA LEU A 69 2.85 -7.16 -3.88
C LEU A 69 2.98 -5.98 -2.91
N SER A 70 3.12 -4.77 -3.45
CA SER A 70 3.12 -3.53 -2.68
C SER A 70 1.82 -3.37 -1.87
N SER A 71 0.68 -3.65 -2.49
CA SER A 71 -0.62 -3.53 -1.83
C SER A 71 -0.77 -4.48 -0.64
N ALA A 72 -0.26 -5.71 -0.76
CA ALA A 72 -0.24 -6.67 0.34
C ALA A 72 0.67 -6.20 1.50
N GLU A 73 1.81 -5.58 1.18
CA GLU A 73 2.73 -5.03 2.17
C GLU A 73 2.11 -3.83 2.90
N TYR A 74 1.42 -2.92 2.20
CA TYR A 74 0.65 -1.84 2.82
C TYR A 74 -0.38 -2.39 3.81
N TYR A 75 -1.15 -3.39 3.40
CA TYR A 75 -2.15 -4.01 4.28
C TYR A 75 -1.53 -4.59 5.54
N ARG A 76 -0.41 -5.30 5.40
CA ARG A 76 0.32 -5.87 6.54
C ARG A 76 0.81 -4.77 7.48
N ILE A 77 1.52 -3.76 6.95
CA ILE A 77 2.12 -2.69 7.76
C ILE A 77 1.05 -1.89 8.51
N MET A 78 -0.04 -1.50 7.84
CA MET A 78 -1.11 -0.73 8.48
C MET A 78 -1.77 -1.50 9.63
N ASN A 79 -1.96 -2.81 9.49
CA ASN A 79 -2.52 -3.62 10.57
C ASN A 79 -1.54 -3.82 11.73
N GLU A 80 -0.26 -4.07 11.44
CA GLU A 80 0.79 -4.20 12.47
C GLU A 80 0.98 -2.89 13.24
N GLU A 81 1.00 -1.74 12.54
CA GLU A 81 1.13 -0.43 13.17
C GLU A 81 -0.08 -0.12 14.08
N LEU A 82 -1.31 -0.35 13.59
CA LEU A 82 -2.51 -0.11 14.38
C LEU A 82 -2.55 -1.04 15.61
N ASN A 83 -2.21 -2.32 15.42
CA ASN A 83 -2.15 -3.28 16.51
C ASN A 83 -1.09 -2.88 17.55
N THR A 84 0.07 -2.39 17.11
CA THR A 84 1.13 -1.87 18.00
C THR A 84 0.63 -0.69 18.83
N LYS A 85 -0.15 0.22 18.24
CA LYS A 85 -0.66 1.42 18.92
C LYS A 85 -1.84 1.14 19.86
N LEU A 86 -2.76 0.25 19.48
CA LEU A 86 -4.01 0.01 20.21
C LEU A 86 -4.07 -1.34 20.94
N GLY A 87 -3.15 -2.27 20.61
CA GLY A 87 -3.14 -3.64 21.13
C GLY A 87 -4.09 -4.59 20.38
N ASP A 88 -4.00 -5.89 20.72
CA ASP A 88 -4.89 -6.92 20.19
C ASP A 88 -6.33 -6.77 20.75
N PRO A 89 -7.40 -7.04 19.98
CA PRO A 89 -7.43 -7.54 18.59
C PRO A 89 -7.70 -6.45 17.53
N HIS A 90 -7.15 -5.26 17.69
CA HIS A 90 -7.39 -4.15 16.76
C HIS A 90 -6.81 -4.42 15.36
N SER A 91 -7.55 -3.98 14.33
CA SER A 91 -7.11 -3.99 12.93
C SER A 91 -7.57 -2.73 12.21
N ALA A 92 -6.81 -2.32 11.17
CA ALA A 92 -7.11 -1.11 10.43
C ALA A 92 -8.41 -1.26 9.61
N LYS A 93 -9.24 -0.22 9.60
CA LYS A 93 -10.42 -0.15 8.73
C LYS A 93 -9.95 0.25 7.34
N ILE A 94 -9.90 -0.70 6.41
CA ILE A 94 -9.35 -0.49 5.07
C ILE A 94 -10.40 -0.86 4.02
N LEU A 95 -10.65 0.06 3.08
CA LEU A 95 -11.28 -0.23 1.81
C LEU A 95 -10.19 -0.19 0.75
N MET A 96 -9.97 -1.29 0.03
CA MET A 96 -8.99 -1.36 -1.03
C MET A 96 -9.68 -1.54 -2.38
N TYR A 97 -9.37 -0.65 -3.32
CA TYR A 97 -9.66 -0.84 -4.73
C TYR A 97 -8.35 -1.20 -5.44
N SER A 98 -8.17 -2.48 -5.73
CA SER A 98 -7.00 -2.99 -6.45
C SER A 98 -7.27 -2.91 -7.95
N ILE A 99 -6.52 -2.06 -8.66
CA ILE A 99 -6.57 -2.00 -10.12
C ILE A 99 -5.81 -3.18 -10.72
N ASP A 100 -6.14 -3.57 -11.93
CA ASP A 100 -5.26 -4.41 -12.74
C ASP A 100 -4.17 -3.51 -13.35
N PHE A 101 -2.91 -3.72 -12.95
CA PHE A 101 -1.81 -2.87 -13.43
C PHE A 101 -1.60 -2.98 -14.94
N ALA A 102 -2.01 -4.11 -15.55
CA ALA A 102 -1.95 -4.29 -17.00
C ALA A 102 -2.76 -3.22 -17.74
N ASP A 103 -3.87 -2.73 -17.15
CA ASP A 103 -4.74 -1.72 -17.76
C ASP A 103 -4.08 -0.35 -17.94
N VAL A 104 -2.99 -0.05 -17.17
CA VAL A 104 -2.32 1.25 -17.17
C VAL A 104 -0.80 1.16 -17.33
N SER A 105 -0.21 -0.03 -17.34
CA SER A 105 1.23 -0.22 -17.31
C SER A 105 1.98 0.34 -18.53
N ASP A 106 1.39 0.21 -19.71
CA ASP A 106 1.96 0.72 -20.94
C ASP A 106 1.91 2.25 -21.01
N GLU A 107 0.82 2.85 -20.53
CA GLU A 107 0.65 4.31 -20.37
C GLU A 107 1.70 4.87 -19.41
N VAL A 108 1.90 4.23 -18.27
CA VAL A 108 2.93 4.61 -17.29
C VAL A 108 4.33 4.51 -17.87
N LYS A 109 4.63 3.46 -18.65
CA LYS A 109 5.94 3.30 -19.28
C LYS A 109 6.20 4.36 -20.35
N ARG A 110 5.19 4.72 -21.16
CA ARG A 110 5.32 5.78 -22.19
C ARG A 110 5.35 7.17 -21.59
N ALA A 111 4.56 7.40 -20.53
CA ALA A 111 4.47 8.64 -19.77
C ALA A 111 4.22 9.90 -20.63
N SER A 112 3.56 9.79 -21.79
CA SER A 112 3.14 10.96 -22.56
C SER A 112 2.06 11.74 -21.81
N PRO A 113 1.84 13.04 -22.10
CA PRO A 113 0.77 13.81 -21.46
C PRO A 113 -0.62 13.17 -21.61
N GLN A 114 -0.91 12.55 -22.76
CA GLN A 114 -2.19 11.86 -23.00
C GLN A 114 -2.30 10.57 -22.19
N ASP A 115 -1.22 9.78 -22.11
CA ASP A 115 -1.14 8.57 -21.30
C ASP A 115 -1.38 8.91 -19.82
N MET A 116 -0.69 9.96 -19.32
CA MET A 116 -0.82 10.37 -17.92
C MET A 116 -2.21 10.93 -17.61
N GLN A 117 -2.89 11.58 -18.57
CA GLN A 117 -4.29 11.99 -18.41
C GLN A 117 -5.24 10.79 -18.30
N TYR A 118 -5.01 9.74 -19.09
CA TYR A 118 -5.78 8.49 -18.98
C TYR A 118 -5.59 7.85 -17.61
N VAL A 119 -4.34 7.70 -17.17
CA VAL A 119 -3.99 7.16 -15.84
C VAL A 119 -4.62 7.97 -14.72
N SER A 120 -4.59 9.32 -14.80
CA SER A 120 -5.28 10.20 -13.84
C SER A 120 -6.78 9.88 -13.77
N GLY A 121 -7.43 9.68 -14.91
CA GLY A 121 -8.84 9.30 -14.98
C GLY A 121 -9.15 7.99 -14.24
N GLU A 122 -8.30 6.98 -14.37
CA GLU A 122 -8.45 5.71 -13.66
C GLU A 122 -8.24 5.87 -12.14
N MET A 123 -7.27 6.69 -11.71
CA MET A 123 -7.05 7.00 -10.28
C MET A 123 -8.28 7.72 -9.68
N VAL A 124 -8.84 8.71 -10.39
CA VAL A 124 -10.05 9.42 -9.97
C VAL A 124 -11.25 8.46 -9.90
N ALA A 125 -11.41 7.57 -10.89
CA ALA A 125 -12.49 6.59 -10.88
C ALA A 125 -12.38 5.61 -9.70
N ALA A 126 -11.17 5.15 -9.37
CA ALA A 126 -10.90 4.32 -8.20
C ALA A 126 -11.25 5.06 -6.90
N ALA A 127 -10.80 6.33 -6.77
CA ALA A 127 -11.08 7.16 -5.59
C ALA A 127 -12.59 7.42 -5.40
N ARG A 128 -13.36 7.64 -6.48
CA ARG A 128 -14.83 7.77 -6.42
C ARG A 128 -15.48 6.51 -5.85
N ARG A 129 -15.01 5.32 -6.23
CA ARG A 129 -15.52 4.04 -5.70
C ARG A 129 -15.22 3.90 -4.21
N LEU A 130 -14.00 4.24 -3.79
CA LEU A 130 -13.59 4.20 -2.39
C LEU A 130 -14.40 5.20 -1.54
N LYS A 131 -14.59 6.43 -2.02
CA LYS A 131 -15.43 7.43 -1.37
C LYS A 131 -16.87 6.95 -1.22
N ALA A 132 -17.46 6.40 -2.29
CA ALA A 132 -18.81 5.83 -2.25
C ALA A 132 -18.93 4.64 -1.29
N GLY A 133 -17.83 3.90 -1.08
CA GLY A 133 -17.74 2.81 -0.10
C GLY A 133 -17.57 3.27 1.34
N GLY A 134 -17.38 4.58 1.59
CA GLY A 134 -17.25 5.14 2.93
C GLY A 134 -15.81 5.35 3.40
N ALA A 135 -14.84 5.47 2.50
CA ALA A 135 -13.50 5.90 2.86
C ALA A 135 -13.51 7.36 3.33
N ASP A 136 -12.77 7.65 4.39
CA ASP A 136 -12.63 9.00 4.95
C ASP A 136 -11.50 9.80 4.28
N PHE A 137 -10.50 9.12 3.77
CA PHE A 137 -9.37 9.67 3.01
C PHE A 137 -8.77 8.61 2.09
N ILE A 138 -7.90 9.03 1.17
CA ILE A 138 -7.25 8.15 0.20
C ILE A 138 -5.75 8.07 0.46
N ILE A 139 -5.19 6.88 0.28
CA ILE A 139 -3.78 6.63 0.00
C ILE A 139 -3.64 5.94 -1.35
N VAL A 140 -2.55 6.25 -2.08
CA VAL A 140 -2.22 5.59 -3.33
C VAL A 140 -0.95 4.76 -3.12
N GLY A 141 -1.04 3.43 -3.25
CA GLY A 141 0.03 2.49 -2.99
C GLY A 141 1.12 2.48 -4.08
N SER A 142 1.52 3.66 -4.57
CA SER A 142 2.51 3.83 -5.64
C SER A 142 3.11 5.23 -5.60
N ASN A 143 4.43 5.33 -5.58
CA ASN A 143 5.11 6.64 -5.65
C ASN A 143 4.76 7.41 -6.94
N THR A 144 4.71 6.72 -8.08
CA THR A 144 4.40 7.34 -9.38
C THR A 144 2.97 7.90 -9.43
N MET A 145 1.99 7.12 -8.95
CA MET A 145 0.57 7.49 -9.05
C MET A 145 0.16 8.56 -8.03
N ASN A 146 0.97 8.84 -7.02
CA ASN A 146 0.74 9.97 -6.11
C ASN A 146 0.87 11.34 -6.82
N ALA A 147 1.38 11.39 -8.05
CA ALA A 147 1.33 12.60 -8.88
C ALA A 147 -0.09 13.07 -9.21
N PHE A 148 -1.11 12.25 -9.00
CA PHE A 148 -2.52 12.55 -9.29
C PHE A 148 -3.35 12.92 -8.04
N ASP A 149 -2.72 13.15 -6.90
CA ASP A 149 -3.39 13.52 -5.64
C ASP A 149 -4.29 14.73 -5.80
N ALA A 150 -3.79 15.80 -6.43
CA ALA A 150 -4.56 17.03 -6.70
C ALA A 150 -5.76 16.78 -7.62
N ASP A 151 -5.64 15.90 -8.62
CA ASP A 151 -6.74 15.51 -9.49
C ASP A 151 -7.81 14.72 -8.72
N ILE A 152 -7.37 13.77 -7.87
CA ILE A 152 -8.27 13.00 -7.01
C ILE A 152 -9.02 13.92 -6.06
N GLU A 153 -8.34 14.82 -5.36
CA GLU A 153 -8.98 15.75 -4.41
C GLU A 153 -9.96 16.69 -5.11
N ARG A 154 -9.54 17.30 -6.23
CA ARG A 154 -10.39 18.21 -7.01
C ARG A 154 -11.67 17.54 -7.49
N GLU A 155 -11.56 16.32 -8.03
CA GLU A 155 -12.68 15.61 -8.66
C GLU A 155 -13.60 14.89 -7.67
N THR A 156 -13.07 14.55 -6.49
CA THR A 156 -13.82 13.76 -5.51
C THR A 156 -14.12 14.51 -4.22
N GLY A 157 -13.33 15.53 -3.88
CA GLY A 157 -13.40 16.23 -2.60
C GLY A 157 -13.02 15.34 -1.38
N ILE A 158 -12.36 14.19 -1.60
CA ILE A 158 -11.85 13.35 -0.53
C ILE A 158 -10.36 13.64 -0.32
N PRO A 159 -9.87 13.83 0.92
CA PRO A 159 -8.45 14.11 1.17
C PRO A 159 -7.54 12.97 0.70
N VAL A 160 -6.38 13.32 0.17
CA VAL A 160 -5.33 12.35 -0.21
C VAL A 160 -4.10 12.57 0.67
N LEU A 161 -3.65 11.53 1.34
CA LEU A 161 -2.35 11.53 2.02
C LEU A 161 -1.27 11.21 0.99
N ASN A 162 -0.42 12.18 0.65
CA ASN A 162 0.60 12.03 -0.37
C ASN A 162 1.86 11.34 0.19
N ILE A 163 2.37 10.33 -0.53
CA ILE A 163 3.55 9.55 -0.12
C ILE A 163 4.83 10.38 -0.07
N ALA A 164 5.01 11.33 -1.01
CA ALA A 164 6.18 12.20 -1.04
C ALA A 164 6.17 13.16 0.16
N ASP A 165 4.99 13.61 0.56
CA ASP A 165 4.79 14.48 1.70
C ASP A 165 5.12 13.75 3.02
N ALA A 166 4.53 12.58 3.23
CA ALA A 166 4.85 11.74 4.39
C ALA A 166 6.35 11.39 4.46
N THR A 167 6.96 11.12 3.31
CA THR A 167 8.40 10.82 3.23
C THR A 167 9.25 12.04 3.56
N GLY A 168 8.92 13.21 3.01
CA GLY A 168 9.64 14.45 3.26
C GLY A 168 9.63 14.86 4.73
N GLU A 169 8.48 14.74 5.38
CA GLU A 169 8.34 14.96 6.82
C GLU A 169 9.25 14.02 7.62
N LYS A 170 9.23 12.71 7.31
CA LYS A 170 10.05 11.70 8.00
C LYS A 170 11.54 11.93 7.82
N VAL A 171 11.98 12.30 6.61
CA VAL A 171 13.38 12.69 6.36
C VAL A 171 13.74 13.94 7.19
N ASN A 172 12.87 14.94 7.22
CA ASN A 172 13.11 16.17 7.96
C ASN A 172 13.21 15.92 9.48
N GLU A 173 12.35 15.06 10.04
CA GLU A 173 12.42 14.63 11.45
C GLU A 173 13.76 13.97 11.80
N SER A 174 14.35 13.22 10.87
CA SER A 174 15.64 12.54 11.07
C SER A 174 16.84 13.51 11.13
N GLY A 175 16.65 14.77 10.74
CA GLY A 175 17.72 15.77 10.60
C GLY A 175 18.56 15.63 9.35
N VAL A 176 18.33 14.63 8.49
CA VAL A 176 19.02 14.45 7.21
C VAL A 176 18.57 15.54 6.23
N LYS A 177 19.51 16.20 5.56
CA LYS A 177 19.24 17.30 4.61
C LYS A 177 19.58 16.97 3.17
N LYS A 178 20.40 15.95 2.93
CA LYS A 178 20.87 15.58 1.60
C LYS A 178 20.61 14.10 1.36
N VAL A 179 19.68 13.79 0.44
CA VAL A 179 19.17 12.43 0.22
C VAL A 179 19.28 12.00 -1.23
N ILE A 180 19.57 10.73 -1.45
CA ILE A 180 19.42 10.07 -2.74
C ILE A 180 17.94 9.77 -2.95
N LEU A 181 17.41 10.06 -4.13
CA LEU A 181 16.11 9.56 -4.56
C LEU A 181 16.33 8.43 -5.57
N LEU A 182 15.99 7.21 -5.17
CA LEU A 182 16.07 6.02 -6.01
C LEU A 182 14.66 5.49 -6.25
N GLY A 183 14.23 5.42 -7.52
CA GLY A 183 12.87 5.02 -7.87
C GLY A 183 12.70 4.75 -9.36
N SER A 184 11.46 4.70 -9.84
CA SER A 184 11.20 4.67 -11.27
C SER A 184 11.71 5.93 -11.96
N LYS A 185 11.93 5.86 -13.26
CA LYS A 185 12.40 7.01 -14.04
C LYS A 185 11.47 8.21 -13.90
N ILE A 186 10.15 7.97 -13.86
CA ILE A 186 9.15 9.02 -13.63
C ILE A 186 9.35 9.70 -12.28
N VAL A 187 9.52 8.94 -11.20
CA VAL A 187 9.73 9.49 -9.85
C VAL A 187 11.03 10.30 -9.77
N MET A 188 12.10 9.83 -10.42
CA MET A 188 13.39 10.52 -10.39
C MET A 188 13.43 11.75 -11.29
N GLU A 189 12.79 11.73 -12.47
CA GLU A 189 12.97 12.76 -13.50
C GLU A 189 11.86 13.82 -13.52
N GLN A 190 10.62 13.47 -13.16
CA GLN A 190 9.54 14.45 -13.06
C GLN A 190 9.66 15.31 -11.80
N SER A 191 9.17 16.55 -11.88
CA SER A 191 9.37 17.53 -10.82
C SER A 191 8.49 17.30 -9.59
N TYR A 192 7.30 16.68 -9.73
CA TYR A 192 6.32 16.64 -8.66
C TYR A 192 6.86 16.10 -7.33
N TYR A 193 7.61 14.99 -7.37
CA TYR A 193 8.15 14.37 -6.17
C TYR A 193 9.27 15.20 -5.56
N ARG A 194 10.23 15.64 -6.40
CA ARG A 194 11.33 16.49 -5.96
C ARG A 194 10.85 17.83 -5.46
N ASP A 195 9.86 18.44 -6.13
CA ASP A 195 9.31 19.74 -5.72
C ASP A 195 8.77 19.69 -4.28
N ILE A 196 8.11 18.63 -3.88
CA ILE A 196 7.67 18.44 -2.51
C ILE A 196 8.89 18.36 -1.56
N LEU A 197 9.86 17.50 -1.85
CA LEU A 197 11.02 17.31 -0.99
C LEU A 197 11.89 18.57 -0.88
N GLU A 198 12.12 19.26 -2.00
CA GLU A 198 13.02 20.42 -2.07
C GLU A 198 12.34 21.71 -1.60
N LYS A 199 11.10 21.98 -2.07
CA LYS A 199 10.44 23.27 -1.80
C LYS A 199 9.72 23.29 -0.45
N LYS A 200 9.07 22.19 -0.05
CA LYS A 200 8.32 22.12 1.21
C LYS A 200 9.22 21.73 2.39
N TYR A 201 10.11 20.74 2.21
CA TYR A 201 10.95 20.21 3.29
C TYR A 201 12.39 20.71 3.28
N ASN A 202 12.77 21.57 2.30
CA ASN A 202 14.11 22.13 2.16
C ASN A 202 15.20 21.05 2.16
N LEU A 203 14.97 19.95 1.45
CA LEU A 203 15.92 18.86 1.26
C LEU A 203 16.72 19.09 -0.03
N THR A 204 17.96 18.61 -0.06
CA THR A 204 18.75 18.50 -1.28
C THR A 204 18.59 17.09 -1.84
N VAL A 205 17.98 16.96 -3.01
CA VAL A 205 17.75 15.65 -3.65
C VAL A 205 18.86 15.37 -4.67
N ILE A 206 19.56 14.25 -4.46
CA ILE A 206 20.61 13.73 -5.36
C ILE A 206 19.98 12.62 -6.21
N LEU A 207 20.17 12.73 -7.51
CA LEU A 207 19.73 11.70 -8.46
C LEU A 207 20.93 10.90 -8.98
N PRO A 208 20.76 9.60 -9.25
CA PRO A 208 21.71 8.84 -10.04
C PRO A 208 21.93 9.47 -11.43
N ASN A 209 23.06 9.19 -12.07
CA ASN A 209 23.28 9.59 -13.45
C ASN A 209 22.32 8.85 -14.41
N GLU A 210 22.28 9.25 -15.68
CA GLU A 210 21.30 8.70 -16.63
C GLU A 210 21.39 7.17 -16.78
N SER A 211 22.59 6.61 -16.90
CA SER A 211 22.77 5.17 -17.04
C SER A 211 22.32 4.41 -15.78
N GLU A 212 22.56 4.95 -14.61
CA GLU A 212 22.13 4.41 -13.33
C GLU A 212 20.61 4.52 -13.14
N ARG A 213 19.97 5.63 -13.59
CA ARG A 213 18.51 5.76 -13.59
C ARG A 213 17.86 4.74 -14.53
N ASN A 214 18.44 4.53 -15.72
CA ASN A 214 17.96 3.52 -16.65
C ASN A 214 18.09 2.12 -16.06
N TYR A 215 19.23 1.80 -15.43
CA TYR A 215 19.44 0.53 -14.74
C TYR A 215 18.42 0.33 -13.61
N THR A 216 18.25 1.32 -12.74
CA THR A 216 17.27 1.27 -11.63
C THR A 216 15.86 1.03 -12.15
N ASN A 217 15.48 1.71 -13.22
CA ASN A 217 14.18 1.57 -13.85
C ASN A 217 13.95 0.16 -14.43
N SER A 218 14.97 -0.41 -15.12
CA SER A 218 14.89 -1.79 -15.60
C SER A 218 14.75 -2.79 -14.45
N VAL A 219 15.53 -2.66 -13.39
CA VAL A 219 15.39 -3.53 -12.20
C VAL A 219 13.95 -3.46 -11.65
N ILE A 220 13.37 -2.26 -11.56
CA ILE A 220 12.00 -2.10 -11.04
C ILE A 220 10.98 -2.80 -11.95
N PHE A 221 10.98 -2.52 -13.26
CA PHE A 221 9.91 -2.95 -14.16
C PHE A 221 10.10 -4.36 -14.72
N ASP A 222 11.35 -4.82 -14.87
CA ASP A 222 11.65 -6.12 -15.49
C ASP A 222 11.83 -7.23 -14.44
N GLU A 223 12.08 -6.86 -13.15
CA GLU A 223 12.34 -7.80 -12.08
C GLU A 223 11.36 -7.63 -10.92
N LEU A 224 11.40 -6.49 -10.20
CA LEU A 224 10.70 -6.35 -8.91
C LEU A 224 9.17 -6.39 -9.04
N VAL A 225 8.60 -5.74 -10.05
CA VAL A 225 7.14 -5.69 -10.28
C VAL A 225 6.57 -7.08 -10.56
N VAL A 226 7.38 -7.98 -11.16
CA VAL A 226 7.00 -9.36 -11.43
C VAL A 226 7.42 -10.34 -10.32
N GLY A 227 7.97 -9.83 -9.21
CA GLY A 227 8.34 -10.62 -8.03
C GLY A 227 9.68 -11.35 -8.16
N ASP A 228 10.56 -10.95 -9.08
CA ASP A 228 11.90 -11.50 -9.24
C ASP A 228 12.91 -10.64 -8.46
N PHE A 229 13.39 -11.16 -7.33
CA PHE A 229 14.31 -10.45 -6.42
C PHE A 229 15.72 -11.05 -6.50
N ARG A 230 16.59 -10.41 -7.30
CA ARG A 230 17.94 -10.88 -7.60
C ARG A 230 19.00 -10.22 -6.71
N ASN A 231 19.92 -11.00 -6.19
CA ASN A 231 21.06 -10.47 -5.41
C ASN A 231 21.97 -9.57 -6.25
N GLU A 232 22.16 -9.88 -7.53
CA GLU A 232 22.97 -9.10 -8.46
C GLU A 232 22.41 -7.70 -8.65
N SER A 233 21.09 -7.59 -8.77
CA SER A 233 20.37 -6.32 -8.91
C SER A 233 20.43 -5.51 -7.62
N ARG A 234 20.27 -6.16 -6.45
CA ARG A 234 20.51 -5.52 -5.15
C ARG A 234 21.92 -4.94 -5.07
N ASP A 235 22.95 -5.74 -5.38
CA ASP A 235 24.34 -5.33 -5.28
C ASP A 235 24.66 -4.20 -6.26
N GLY A 236 24.04 -4.19 -7.44
CA GLY A 236 24.10 -3.10 -8.41
C GLY A 236 23.54 -1.78 -7.87
N LEU A 237 22.33 -1.83 -7.29
CA LEU A 237 21.69 -0.65 -6.68
C LEU A 237 22.45 -0.16 -5.44
N VAL A 238 22.97 -1.05 -4.61
CA VAL A 238 23.82 -0.70 -3.45
C VAL A 238 25.11 0.02 -3.90
N LYS A 239 25.74 -0.41 -5.01
CA LYS A 239 26.90 0.31 -5.58
C LYS A 239 26.55 1.73 -5.99
N ILE A 240 25.39 1.95 -6.58
CA ILE A 240 24.91 3.30 -6.93
C ILE A 240 24.75 4.15 -5.67
N ILE A 241 24.10 3.64 -4.63
CA ILE A 241 23.89 4.34 -3.35
C ILE A 241 25.25 4.70 -2.73
N ASN A 242 26.17 3.76 -2.62
CA ASN A 242 27.48 3.97 -2.01
C ASN A 242 28.34 4.98 -2.81
N ARG A 243 28.23 4.99 -4.15
CA ARG A 243 28.89 5.99 -4.98
C ARG A 243 28.34 7.38 -4.69
N LEU A 244 27.02 7.54 -4.64
CA LEU A 244 26.38 8.85 -4.39
C LEU A 244 26.60 9.34 -2.96
N GLU A 245 26.68 8.43 -1.98
CA GLU A 245 27.12 8.76 -0.61
C GLU A 245 28.54 9.36 -0.63
N LYS A 246 29.47 8.69 -1.31
CA LYS A 246 30.87 9.06 -1.34
C LYS A 246 31.15 10.31 -2.17
N ASP A 247 30.66 10.34 -3.41
CA ASP A 247 31.03 11.34 -4.40
C ASP A 247 30.20 12.64 -4.28
N GLU A 248 28.91 12.50 -3.90
CA GLU A 248 27.98 13.61 -3.79
C GLU A 248 27.71 14.01 -2.34
N GLY A 249 28.16 13.24 -1.37
CA GLY A 249 27.97 13.52 0.05
C GLY A 249 26.53 13.35 0.51
N ALA A 250 25.76 12.44 -0.09
CA ALA A 250 24.43 12.10 0.40
C ALA A 250 24.50 11.49 1.80
N ARG A 251 23.45 11.71 2.61
CA ARG A 251 23.37 11.26 4.00
C ARG A 251 22.12 10.42 4.30
N GLY A 252 21.38 10.05 3.26
CA GLY A 252 20.23 9.16 3.32
C GLY A 252 19.82 8.73 1.93
N VAL A 253 19.03 7.66 1.83
CA VAL A 253 18.44 7.20 0.57
C VAL A 253 16.93 7.01 0.74
N ILE A 254 16.16 7.65 -0.14
CA ILE A 254 14.72 7.43 -0.28
C ILE A 254 14.51 6.32 -1.31
N LEU A 255 13.87 5.24 -0.91
CA LEU A 255 13.45 4.17 -1.80
C LEU A 255 12.07 4.53 -2.39
N GLY A 256 12.09 5.33 -3.46
CA GLY A 256 10.92 5.91 -4.13
C GLY A 256 10.23 4.95 -5.12
N CYS A 257 10.26 3.67 -4.82
CA CYS A 257 9.45 2.63 -5.44
C CYS A 257 9.07 1.63 -4.35
N THR A 258 7.83 1.22 -4.31
CA THR A 258 7.29 0.39 -3.23
C THR A 258 7.85 -1.03 -3.19
N GLU A 259 8.49 -1.48 -4.25
CA GLU A 259 9.18 -2.77 -4.35
C GLU A 259 10.66 -2.72 -3.94
N LEU A 260 11.31 -1.57 -4.04
CA LEU A 260 12.71 -1.42 -3.64
C LEU A 260 13.00 -1.84 -2.19
N PRO A 261 12.13 -1.53 -1.21
CA PRO A 261 12.32 -2.00 0.17
C PRO A 261 12.23 -3.51 0.34
N LEU A 262 11.66 -4.25 -0.63
CA LEU A 262 11.67 -5.71 -0.62
C LEU A 262 13.06 -6.26 -0.95
N LEU A 263 13.84 -5.53 -1.75
CA LEU A 263 15.18 -5.90 -2.20
C LEU A 263 16.31 -5.31 -1.33
N ILE A 264 16.22 -4.00 -1.01
CA ILE A 264 17.25 -3.24 -0.27
C ILE A 264 16.77 -3.02 1.17
N LYS A 265 17.61 -3.37 2.14
CA LYS A 265 17.36 -3.18 3.57
C LYS A 265 18.40 -2.24 4.18
N GLN A 266 18.12 -1.71 5.38
CA GLN A 266 19.08 -0.86 6.11
C GLN A 266 20.47 -1.50 6.27
N LYS A 267 20.56 -2.80 6.43
CA LYS A 267 21.82 -3.55 6.58
C LYS A 267 22.71 -3.56 5.34
N ASP A 268 22.15 -3.24 4.17
CA ASP A 268 22.85 -3.31 2.88
C ASP A 268 23.59 -2.01 2.56
N VAL A 269 23.29 -0.91 3.27
CA VAL A 269 23.86 0.43 3.05
C VAL A 269 24.20 1.12 4.37
N ASN A 270 25.15 2.08 4.34
CA ASN A 270 25.62 2.80 5.53
C ASN A 270 24.75 4.03 5.87
N VAL A 271 24.07 4.59 4.90
CA VAL A 271 23.19 5.74 5.11
C VAL A 271 21.79 5.31 5.55
N PRO A 272 21.05 6.12 6.32
CA PRO A 272 19.65 5.86 6.63
C PRO A 272 18.81 5.57 5.38
N VAL A 273 18.00 4.52 5.46
CA VAL A 273 17.04 4.13 4.41
C VAL A 273 15.67 4.67 4.78
N PHE A 274 15.08 5.44 3.88
CA PHE A 274 13.70 5.90 3.98
C PHE A 274 12.83 5.06 3.05
N ASP A 275 12.20 4.05 3.63
CA ASP A 275 11.25 3.16 2.97
C ASP A 275 9.90 3.88 2.84
N THR A 276 9.59 4.35 1.63
CA THR A 276 8.38 5.13 1.36
C THR A 276 7.09 4.35 1.62
N THR A 277 7.10 3.03 1.45
CA THR A 277 5.94 2.16 1.73
C THR A 277 5.62 2.12 3.21
N THR A 278 6.63 1.84 4.03
CA THR A 278 6.49 1.79 5.50
C THR A 278 6.09 3.15 6.04
N ILE A 279 6.78 4.22 5.62
CA ILE A 279 6.51 5.59 6.07
C ILE A 279 5.06 6.00 5.75
N HIS A 280 4.61 5.76 4.52
CA HIS A 280 3.27 6.14 4.08
C HIS A 280 2.18 5.33 4.77
N ALA A 281 2.38 4.02 4.94
CA ALA A 281 1.43 3.15 5.64
C ALA A 281 1.30 3.54 7.12
N GLN A 282 2.39 3.87 7.80
CA GLN A 282 2.38 4.37 9.18
C GLN A 282 1.67 5.73 9.29
N ALA A 283 2.00 6.66 8.39
CA ALA A 283 1.33 7.97 8.33
C ALA A 283 -0.18 7.84 8.08
N ALA A 284 -0.62 6.85 7.29
CA ALA A 284 -2.04 6.57 7.09
C ALA A 284 -2.74 6.10 8.38
N VAL A 285 -2.08 5.28 9.18
CA VAL A 285 -2.60 4.85 10.49
C VAL A 285 -2.65 6.03 11.46
N GLU A 286 -1.61 6.85 11.53
CA GLU A 286 -1.57 8.06 12.37
C GLU A 286 -2.71 9.03 12.01
N TYR A 287 -2.97 9.24 10.70
CA TYR A 287 -4.10 10.05 10.26
C TYR A 287 -5.45 9.40 10.58
N ALA A 288 -5.56 8.08 10.46
CA ALA A 288 -6.78 7.36 10.81
C ALA A 288 -7.11 7.45 12.31
N LEU A 289 -6.09 7.54 13.16
CA LEU A 289 -6.22 7.71 14.61
C LEU A 289 -6.41 9.18 15.03
N GLY A 290 -6.26 10.14 14.11
CA GLY A 290 -6.32 11.58 14.42
C GLY A 290 -5.03 12.14 15.02
N GLU A 291 -3.95 11.38 15.00
CA GLU A 291 -2.61 11.80 15.50
C GLU A 291 -1.87 12.67 14.48
N ARG A 292 -2.30 12.65 13.22
CA ARG A 292 -1.73 13.41 12.10
C ARG A 292 -2.79 14.21 11.38
N GLN A 293 -2.41 15.33 10.77
CA GLN A 293 -3.23 16.10 9.85
C GLN A 293 -2.70 15.96 8.41
N ILE A 294 -3.60 16.02 7.43
CA ILE A 294 -3.23 16.21 6.03
C ILE A 294 -3.17 17.73 5.82
N GLU A 295 -1.97 18.25 5.57
CA GLU A 295 -1.81 19.66 5.23
C GLU A 295 -2.32 19.90 3.80
N LYS A 296 -3.06 21.01 3.64
CA LYS A 296 -3.65 21.42 2.35
C LYS A 296 -2.73 22.40 1.63
#